data_b2bd49fcb218ab0ab07736949657fc0f
#
_entry.id   b2bd49fcb218ab0ab07736949657fc0f
#
_cell.length_a   1.000
_cell.length_b   1.000
_cell.length_c   1.000
_cell.angle_alpha   90.00
_cell.angle_beta   90.00
_cell.angle_gamma   90.00
#
_symmetry.space_group_name_H-M   'P 1'
#
loop_
_entity.id
_entity.type
_entity.pdbx_description
1 polymer ?
#
loop_
_entity_poly.entity_id
_entity_poly.type
_entity_poly.pdbx_seq_one_letter_code
_entity_poly.pdbx_strand_id
1 'polypeptide(L)'
;MTDHLAEQLHALYREPSKHHAYQSVPDFVSDVLDYREPIDDRWRGDHCLLAYLLTALPLEQLRTITDIGANTGFFSLSLAHRFPELQVTACEPDGTHAKFIRTIASTFRLTNLDVMPKGVTLRSLSGWQRKDAALLLNVLHHAGYDFDVTLPRTRAAFDEHAKQYLRSIATKRVHLVFQMGSNWGGDKTNPLVPRDAHAEKLRYMSGLLVDGGWRITRIAYPTRVGGAVTYLDVPDHLISALDDGPRDVDDAAIMRAVDRYNLDQFPGEFYKRPLFTCRSALIA
;
A
#
# COMPACT_ATOMS: atom_id res chain seq x y z
N MET A 1 27.82 -6.55 14.89
CA MET A 1 26.44 -6.92 14.42
C MET A 1 25.73 -5.71 13.79
N THR A 2 25.82 -4.54 14.40
CA THR A 2 25.30 -3.26 13.87
C THR A 2 25.97 -2.84 12.57
N ASP A 3 27.30 -2.95 12.47
CA ASP A 3 28.08 -2.54 11.28
C ASP A 3 27.67 -3.32 10.03
N HIS A 4 27.50 -4.65 10.15
CA HIS A 4 27.05 -5.49 9.04
C HIS A 4 25.61 -5.17 8.59
N LEU A 5 24.72 -4.81 9.52
CA LEU A 5 23.37 -4.38 9.17
C LEU A 5 23.38 -3.01 8.48
N ALA A 6 24.20 -2.08 8.94
CA ALA A 6 24.40 -0.79 8.29
C ALA A 6 24.95 -0.96 6.85
N GLU A 7 25.92 -1.85 6.65
CA GLU A 7 26.45 -2.19 5.32
C GLU A 7 25.36 -2.77 4.40
N GLN A 8 24.50 -3.66 4.91
CA GLN A 8 23.39 -4.23 4.14
C GLN A 8 22.36 -3.15 3.75
N LEU A 9 22.04 -2.21 4.65
CA LEU A 9 21.19 -1.07 4.35
C LEU A 9 21.78 -0.23 3.23
N HIS A 10 23.06 0.15 3.34
CA HIS A 10 23.74 0.92 2.33
C HIS A 10 23.77 0.22 0.96
N ALA A 11 24.03 -1.09 0.93
CA ALA A 11 24.03 -1.86 -0.31
C ALA A 11 22.64 -1.86 -0.95
N LEU A 12 21.59 -2.10 -0.16
CA LEU A 12 20.22 -2.17 -0.63
C LEU A 12 19.74 -0.86 -1.28
N TYR A 13 20.13 0.30 -0.71
CA TYR A 13 19.70 1.60 -1.23
C TYR A 13 20.57 2.15 -2.37
N ARG A 14 21.71 1.55 -2.64
CA ARG A 14 22.63 1.95 -3.73
C ARG A 14 22.41 1.22 -5.04
N GLU A 15 21.78 0.05 -5.02
CA GLU A 15 21.58 -0.74 -6.24
C GLU A 15 20.46 -0.14 -7.13
N PRO A 16 20.76 0.30 -8.37
CA PRO A 16 19.77 0.75 -9.33
C PRO A 16 19.05 -0.46 -9.95
N SER A 17 18.02 -0.99 -9.33
CA SER A 17 17.20 -2.07 -9.89
C SER A 17 15.75 -1.66 -10.08
N LYS A 18 15.01 -2.36 -10.94
CA LYS A 18 13.55 -2.21 -11.07
C LYS A 18 12.82 -2.46 -9.73
N HIS A 19 13.44 -3.22 -8.85
CA HIS A 19 12.94 -3.61 -7.54
C HIS A 19 13.64 -2.88 -6.40
N HIS A 20 14.02 -1.62 -6.62
CA HIS A 20 14.61 -0.76 -5.62
C HIS A 20 13.88 -0.81 -4.26
N ALA A 21 14.65 -0.54 -3.21
CA ALA A 21 14.11 -0.12 -1.95
C ALA A 21 13.39 1.22 -2.11
N TYR A 22 12.06 1.20 -2.20
CA TYR A 22 11.23 2.41 -2.30
C TYR A 22 10.80 2.94 -0.95
N GLN A 23 11.00 2.17 0.10
CA GLN A 23 10.51 2.47 1.43
C GLN A 23 11.59 3.09 2.30
N SER A 24 11.15 3.88 3.27
CA SER A 24 11.99 4.40 4.33
C SER A 24 12.49 3.27 5.25
N VAL A 25 13.54 3.54 6.01
CA VAL A 25 13.92 2.67 7.13
C VAL A 25 13.04 3.00 8.33
N PRO A 26 12.48 2.01 9.06
CA PRO A 26 11.72 2.26 10.27
C PRO A 26 12.54 3.06 11.31
N ASP A 27 11.88 4.00 12.02
CA ASP A 27 12.55 4.89 12.97
C ASP A 27 13.40 4.14 14.01
N PHE A 28 12.83 3.07 14.60
CA PHE A 28 13.54 2.27 15.62
C PHE A 28 14.81 1.60 15.09
N VAL A 29 14.89 1.33 13.77
CA VAL A 29 16.09 0.78 13.12
C VAL A 29 17.10 1.91 12.88
N SER A 30 16.64 3.02 12.29
CA SER A 30 17.51 4.15 11.97
C SER A 30 18.07 4.81 13.22
N ASP A 31 17.31 4.87 14.32
CA ASP A 31 17.76 5.45 15.58
C ASP A 31 18.88 4.63 16.23
N VAL A 32 18.78 3.28 16.22
CA VAL A 32 19.79 2.40 16.80
C VAL A 32 21.06 2.34 15.94
N LEU A 33 20.91 2.41 14.61
CA LEU A 33 22.05 2.31 13.68
C LEU A 33 22.68 3.67 13.35
N ASP A 34 22.12 4.76 13.87
CA ASP A 34 22.46 6.14 13.45
C ASP A 34 22.42 6.29 11.92
N TYR A 35 21.47 5.60 11.30
CA TYR A 35 21.34 5.53 9.84
C TYR A 35 20.32 6.54 9.35
N ARG A 36 20.79 7.47 8.52
CA ARG A 36 19.96 8.50 7.89
C ARG A 36 20.23 8.51 6.40
N GLU A 37 19.53 7.69 5.64
CA GLU A 37 19.61 7.79 4.18
C GLU A 37 18.80 9.00 3.72
N PRO A 38 19.39 9.90 2.93
CA PRO A 38 18.64 11.00 2.34
C PRO A 38 17.65 10.43 1.33
N ILE A 39 16.41 10.46 1.73
CA ILE A 39 15.29 9.94 0.96
C ILE A 39 14.80 11.06 0.05
N ASP A 40 14.88 10.87 -1.26
CA ASP A 40 14.33 11.80 -2.23
C ASP A 40 12.83 11.98 -1.99
N ASP A 41 12.40 13.21 -1.70
CA ASP A 41 10.99 13.60 -1.49
C ASP A 41 10.05 13.14 -2.61
N ARG A 42 10.58 12.78 -3.77
CA ARG A 42 9.78 12.25 -4.89
C ARG A 42 9.12 10.90 -4.58
N TRP A 43 9.62 10.17 -3.59
CA TRP A 43 9.26 8.77 -3.38
C TRP A 43 8.51 8.51 -2.08
N ARG A 44 8.43 9.46 -1.13
CA ARG A 44 8.25 9.03 0.25
C ARG A 44 7.29 9.87 1.09
N GLY A 45 6.15 9.28 1.27
CA GLY A 45 5.23 9.56 2.34
C GLY A 45 5.10 8.39 3.33
N ASP A 46 6.08 7.44 3.39
CA ASP A 46 5.92 6.24 4.22
C ASP A 46 5.63 6.56 5.68
N HIS A 47 6.38 7.49 6.29
CA HIS A 47 6.13 7.91 7.67
C HIS A 47 4.76 8.58 7.84
N CYS A 48 4.38 9.45 6.90
CA CYS A 48 3.08 10.13 6.92
C CYS A 48 1.95 9.13 6.70
N LEU A 49 2.16 8.17 5.79
CA LEU A 49 1.23 7.10 5.50
C LEU A 49 1.08 6.18 6.71
N LEU A 50 2.18 5.78 7.36
CA LEU A 50 2.15 5.01 8.59
C LEU A 50 1.40 5.77 9.70
N ALA A 51 1.70 7.05 9.90
CA ALA A 51 1.00 7.87 10.90
C ALA A 51 -0.51 7.90 10.64
N TYR A 52 -0.93 8.00 9.37
CA TYR A 52 -2.34 7.90 9.00
C TYR A 52 -2.91 6.50 9.27
N LEU A 53 -2.21 5.42 8.90
CA LEU A 53 -2.65 4.03 9.15
C LEU A 53 -2.91 3.75 10.63
N LEU A 54 -2.07 4.32 11.50
CA LEU A 54 -2.21 4.18 12.97
C LEU A 54 -3.53 4.77 13.50
N THR A 55 -4.15 5.68 12.76
CA THR A 55 -5.46 6.28 13.10
C THR A 55 -6.62 5.70 12.30
N ALA A 56 -6.35 5.17 11.11
CA ALA A 56 -7.37 4.71 10.17
C ALA A 56 -7.81 3.26 10.42
N LEU A 57 -6.94 2.44 11.02
CA LEU A 57 -7.23 1.05 11.38
C LEU A 57 -7.41 0.91 12.89
N PRO A 58 -8.31 0.02 13.35
CA PRO A 58 -8.46 -0.29 14.77
C PRO A 58 -7.36 -1.27 15.25
N LEU A 59 -6.08 -0.86 15.13
CA LEU A 59 -4.91 -1.75 15.28
C LEU A 59 -4.87 -2.47 16.63
N GLU A 60 -5.32 -1.85 17.70
CA GLU A 60 -5.39 -2.47 19.04
C GLU A 60 -6.41 -3.62 19.12
N GLN A 61 -7.38 -3.65 18.19
CA GLN A 61 -8.40 -4.71 18.11
C GLN A 61 -8.01 -5.81 17.13
N LEU A 62 -7.02 -5.57 16.25
CA LEU A 62 -6.54 -6.54 15.29
C LEU A 62 -5.59 -7.53 15.96
N ARG A 63 -5.69 -8.81 15.56
CA ARG A 63 -4.75 -9.86 15.96
C ARG A 63 -3.77 -10.19 14.84
N THR A 64 -4.16 -9.93 13.62
CA THR A 64 -3.38 -10.33 12.44
C THR A 64 -3.43 -9.28 11.34
N ILE A 65 -2.29 -9.02 10.70
CA ILE A 65 -2.20 -8.19 9.51
C ILE A 65 -1.26 -8.84 8.48
N THR A 66 -1.58 -8.71 7.20
CA THR A 66 -0.73 -9.18 6.10
C THR A 66 -0.33 -7.99 5.23
N ASP A 67 0.95 -7.79 5.05
CA ASP A 67 1.53 -6.78 4.16
C ASP A 67 1.90 -7.46 2.85
N ILE A 68 1.17 -7.15 1.78
CA ILE A 68 1.33 -7.76 0.46
C ILE A 68 2.26 -6.89 -0.37
N GLY A 69 3.43 -7.43 -0.75
CA GLY A 69 4.49 -6.69 -1.42
C GLY A 69 5.21 -5.77 -0.43
N ALA A 70 5.70 -6.36 0.66
CA ALA A 70 6.27 -5.61 1.79
C ALA A 70 7.53 -4.79 1.45
N ASN A 71 8.17 -5.01 0.29
CA ASN A 71 9.43 -4.39 -0.11
C ASN A 71 10.49 -4.57 0.99
N THR A 72 11.14 -3.50 1.47
CA THR A 72 12.10 -3.56 2.58
C THR A 72 11.46 -3.68 3.97
N GLY A 73 10.13 -3.76 4.03
CA GLY A 73 9.38 -4.07 5.24
C GLY A 73 9.10 -2.88 6.15
N PHE A 74 9.13 -1.66 5.66
CA PHE A 74 8.88 -0.47 6.48
C PHE A 74 7.61 -0.60 7.32
N PHE A 75 6.48 -0.93 6.68
CA PHE A 75 5.19 -1.07 7.38
C PHE A 75 5.16 -2.31 8.28
N SER A 76 5.58 -3.46 7.76
CA SER A 76 5.60 -4.72 8.51
C SER A 76 6.45 -4.63 9.77
N LEU A 77 7.67 -4.11 9.65
CA LEU A 77 8.62 -3.95 10.77
C LEU A 77 8.11 -2.92 11.78
N SER A 78 7.60 -1.78 11.30
CA SER A 78 7.07 -0.71 12.18
C SER A 78 5.85 -1.18 12.97
N LEU A 79 4.94 -1.92 12.33
CA LEU A 79 3.75 -2.47 12.99
C LEU A 79 4.12 -3.56 13.99
N ALA A 80 5.02 -4.48 13.62
CA ALA A 80 5.45 -5.55 14.52
C ALA A 80 6.18 -5.00 15.77
N HIS A 81 7.02 -3.97 15.59
CA HIS A 81 7.71 -3.34 16.69
C HIS A 81 6.75 -2.58 17.64
N ARG A 82 5.78 -1.85 17.06
CA ARG A 82 4.87 -1.01 17.83
C ARG A 82 3.75 -1.79 18.53
N PHE A 83 3.32 -2.93 17.96
CA PHE A 83 2.22 -3.75 18.45
C PHE A 83 2.67 -5.20 18.65
N PRO A 84 3.31 -5.54 19.78
CA PRO A 84 3.85 -6.88 20.02
C PRO A 84 2.80 -8.01 19.95
N GLU A 85 1.54 -7.71 20.24
CA GLU A 85 0.42 -8.67 20.19
C GLU A 85 -0.16 -8.87 18.78
N LEU A 86 0.21 -8.00 17.83
CA LEU A 86 -0.24 -8.08 16.44
C LEU A 86 0.67 -9.02 15.65
N GLN A 87 0.12 -10.16 15.17
CA GLN A 87 0.85 -11.05 14.27
C GLN A 87 0.92 -10.45 12.86
N VAL A 88 2.11 -10.07 12.43
CA VAL A 88 2.37 -9.47 11.13
C VAL A 88 2.92 -10.52 10.17
N THR A 89 2.40 -10.58 8.95
CA THR A 89 2.95 -11.40 7.87
C THR A 89 3.40 -10.51 6.73
N ALA A 90 4.69 -10.44 6.47
CA ALA A 90 5.28 -9.72 5.32
C ALA A 90 5.40 -10.69 4.13
N CYS A 91 4.70 -10.40 3.01
CA CYS A 91 4.82 -11.15 1.77
C CYS A 91 5.69 -10.36 0.81
N GLU A 92 6.91 -10.83 0.51
CA GLU A 92 7.86 -10.14 -0.35
C GLU A 92 8.56 -11.14 -1.28
N PRO A 93 8.35 -11.06 -2.62
CA PRO A 93 8.95 -11.99 -3.57
C PRO A 93 10.46 -11.81 -3.77
N ASP A 94 10.99 -10.59 -3.60
CA ASP A 94 12.42 -10.36 -3.71
C ASP A 94 13.18 -10.98 -2.55
N GLY A 95 14.06 -11.91 -2.86
CA GLY A 95 14.81 -12.66 -1.85
C GLY A 95 15.74 -11.80 -0.99
N THR A 96 16.29 -10.71 -1.56
CA THR A 96 17.16 -9.77 -0.87
C THR A 96 16.36 -8.95 0.14
N HIS A 97 15.22 -8.42 -0.28
CA HIS A 97 14.31 -7.69 0.61
C HIS A 97 13.76 -8.59 1.72
N ALA A 98 13.29 -9.79 1.38
CA ALA A 98 12.78 -10.75 2.38
C ALA A 98 13.88 -11.14 3.38
N LYS A 99 15.12 -11.33 2.94
CA LYS A 99 16.27 -11.59 3.83
C LYS A 99 16.54 -10.38 4.73
N PHE A 100 16.48 -9.17 4.18
CA PHE A 100 16.68 -7.95 4.94
C PHE A 100 15.63 -7.80 6.06
N ILE A 101 14.34 -7.99 5.75
CA ILE A 101 13.27 -7.97 6.76
C ILE A 101 13.55 -8.97 7.89
N ARG A 102 13.93 -10.22 7.54
CA ARG A 102 14.26 -11.25 8.54
C ARG A 102 15.46 -10.86 9.41
N THR A 103 16.48 -10.26 8.81
CA THR A 103 17.68 -9.82 9.53
C THR A 103 17.31 -8.76 10.56
N ILE A 104 16.52 -7.75 10.19
CA ILE A 104 16.04 -6.74 11.14
C ILE A 104 15.16 -7.37 12.21
N ALA A 105 14.17 -8.18 11.81
CA ALA A 105 13.27 -8.85 12.75
C ALA A 105 14.05 -9.67 13.81
N SER A 106 15.06 -10.42 13.38
CA SER A 106 15.93 -11.18 14.26
C SER A 106 16.78 -10.29 15.19
N THR A 107 17.38 -9.23 14.64
CA THR A 107 18.23 -8.28 15.37
C THR A 107 17.44 -7.58 16.48
N PHE A 108 16.21 -7.17 16.18
CA PHE A 108 15.33 -6.47 17.13
C PHE A 108 14.36 -7.38 17.87
N ARG A 109 14.49 -8.71 17.70
CA ARG A 109 13.69 -9.75 18.39
C ARG A 109 12.18 -9.58 18.17
N LEU A 110 11.78 -9.23 16.94
CA LEU A 110 10.37 -9.14 16.58
C LEU A 110 9.80 -10.55 16.33
N THR A 111 9.36 -11.20 17.41
CA THR A 111 8.87 -12.59 17.38
C THR A 111 7.47 -12.72 16.76
N ASN A 112 6.78 -11.60 16.55
CA ASN A 112 5.44 -11.47 15.99
C ASN A 112 5.45 -11.12 14.49
N LEU A 113 6.58 -11.26 13.80
CA LEU A 113 6.72 -11.01 12.37
C LEU A 113 7.15 -12.26 11.61
N ASP A 114 6.28 -12.74 10.73
CA ASP A 114 6.57 -13.79 9.76
C ASP A 114 6.89 -13.20 8.38
N VAL A 115 7.93 -13.72 7.73
CA VAL A 115 8.33 -13.28 6.39
C VAL A 115 8.15 -14.41 5.38
N MET A 116 7.22 -14.23 4.47
CA MET A 116 6.95 -15.12 3.33
C MET A 116 7.71 -14.62 2.08
N PRO A 117 8.77 -15.31 1.62
CA PRO A 117 9.55 -14.90 0.45
C PRO A 117 8.83 -15.34 -0.85
N LYS A 118 7.60 -14.88 -1.03
CA LYS A 118 6.75 -15.25 -2.18
C LYS A 118 5.82 -14.10 -2.53
N GLY A 119 5.63 -13.90 -3.83
CA GLY A 119 4.57 -13.05 -4.35
C GLY A 119 3.19 -13.64 -4.06
N VAL A 120 2.23 -12.78 -3.82
CA VAL A 120 0.84 -13.16 -3.63
C VAL A 120 0.15 -13.11 -5.00
N THR A 121 -0.21 -14.27 -5.52
CA THR A 121 -0.93 -14.44 -6.78
C THR A 121 -2.41 -14.69 -6.53
N LEU A 122 -3.26 -14.47 -7.53
CA LEU A 122 -4.70 -14.80 -7.45
C LEU A 122 -4.89 -16.28 -7.04
N ARG A 123 -4.09 -17.18 -7.61
CA ARG A 123 -4.10 -18.61 -7.26
C ARG A 123 -3.74 -18.85 -5.79
N SER A 124 -2.75 -18.15 -5.26
CA SER A 124 -2.29 -18.36 -3.89
C SER A 124 -3.33 -17.89 -2.85
N LEU A 125 -4.13 -16.87 -3.20
CA LEU A 125 -5.18 -16.34 -2.33
C LEU A 125 -6.27 -17.38 -2.00
N SER A 126 -6.51 -18.37 -2.88
CA SER A 126 -7.51 -19.41 -2.62
C SER A 126 -7.21 -20.24 -1.37
N GLY A 127 -5.92 -20.45 -1.06
CA GLY A 127 -5.46 -21.18 0.11
C GLY A 127 -5.34 -20.34 1.40
N TRP A 128 -5.64 -19.04 1.35
CA TRP A 128 -5.51 -18.19 2.51
C TRP A 128 -6.56 -18.47 3.59
N GLN A 129 -6.12 -18.43 4.83
CA GLN A 129 -7.03 -18.46 5.99
C GLN A 129 -7.57 -17.06 6.28
N ARG A 130 -8.70 -17.00 6.97
CA ARG A 130 -9.29 -15.74 7.43
C ARG A 130 -8.35 -15.07 8.46
N LYS A 131 -8.11 -13.78 8.27
CA LYS A 131 -7.33 -12.91 9.15
C LYS A 131 -7.98 -11.52 9.17
N ASP A 132 -7.48 -10.61 10.03
CA ASP A 132 -8.19 -9.35 10.27
C ASP A 132 -7.94 -8.31 9.17
N ALA A 133 -6.69 -8.05 8.80
CA ALA A 133 -6.38 -6.97 7.88
C ALA A 133 -5.34 -7.35 6.81
N ALA A 134 -5.35 -6.58 5.71
CA ALA A 134 -4.29 -6.57 4.72
C ALA A 134 -3.88 -5.14 4.35
N LEU A 135 -2.59 -4.96 4.06
CA LEU A 135 -2.04 -3.83 3.33
C LEU A 135 -1.79 -4.28 1.89
N LEU A 136 -2.26 -3.51 0.92
CA LEU A 136 -2.03 -3.73 -0.52
C LEU A 136 -1.62 -2.38 -1.12
N LEU A 137 -0.38 -2.02 -0.86
CA LEU A 137 0.16 -0.69 -1.15
C LEU A 137 1.06 -0.74 -2.38
N ASN A 138 0.57 -0.17 -3.48
CA ASN A 138 1.32 -0.05 -4.73
C ASN A 138 1.75 -1.37 -5.37
N VAL A 139 0.94 -2.42 -5.26
CA VAL A 139 1.23 -3.77 -5.77
C VAL A 139 0.33 -4.15 -6.95
N LEU A 140 -0.99 -3.94 -6.84
CA LEU A 140 -1.97 -4.52 -7.77
C LEU A 140 -1.72 -4.15 -9.24
N HIS A 141 -1.25 -2.94 -9.52
CA HIS A 141 -0.96 -2.49 -10.89
C HIS A 141 0.23 -3.20 -11.55
N HIS A 142 0.95 -4.05 -10.82
CA HIS A 142 2.01 -4.91 -11.35
C HIS A 142 1.51 -6.31 -11.80
N ALA A 143 0.22 -6.61 -11.62
CA ALA A 143 -0.36 -7.86 -12.12
C ALA A 143 -0.20 -7.98 -13.65
N GLY A 144 0.20 -9.15 -14.12
CA GLY A 144 0.55 -9.40 -15.51
C GLY A 144 2.00 -9.06 -15.88
N TYR A 145 2.74 -8.38 -14.99
CA TYR A 145 4.17 -8.06 -15.17
C TYR A 145 5.05 -8.75 -14.14
N ASP A 146 4.82 -8.51 -12.87
CA ASP A 146 5.70 -9.02 -11.80
C ASP A 146 5.07 -10.24 -11.10
N PHE A 147 3.75 -10.39 -11.17
CA PHE A 147 3.02 -11.58 -10.71
C PHE A 147 1.81 -11.85 -11.62
N ASP A 148 1.24 -13.05 -11.56
CA ASP A 148 0.17 -13.51 -12.46
C ASP A 148 0.49 -13.23 -13.95
N VAL A 149 1.75 -13.52 -14.34
CA VAL A 149 2.36 -13.14 -15.63
C VAL A 149 1.67 -13.75 -16.86
N THR A 150 0.78 -14.71 -16.68
CA THR A 150 -0.06 -15.29 -17.74
C THR A 150 -1.29 -14.45 -18.06
N LEU A 151 -1.53 -13.36 -17.31
CA LEU A 151 -2.64 -12.46 -17.56
C LEU A 151 -2.50 -11.80 -18.94
N PRO A 152 -3.55 -11.86 -19.80
CA PRO A 152 -3.55 -11.16 -21.08
C PRO A 152 -3.33 -9.66 -20.88
N ARG A 153 -2.44 -9.06 -21.69
CA ARG A 153 -2.09 -7.63 -21.56
C ARG A 153 -3.11 -6.73 -22.23
N THR A 154 -4.37 -6.86 -21.80
CA THR A 154 -5.46 -5.97 -22.20
C THR A 154 -6.07 -5.30 -20.97
N ARG A 155 -6.58 -4.11 -21.14
CA ARG A 155 -7.22 -3.37 -20.05
C ARG A 155 -8.38 -4.18 -19.43
N ALA A 156 -9.23 -4.76 -20.25
CA ALA A 156 -10.35 -5.57 -19.78
C ALA A 156 -9.92 -6.78 -18.94
N ALA A 157 -8.84 -7.46 -19.35
CA ALA A 157 -8.29 -8.57 -18.58
C ALA A 157 -7.70 -8.11 -17.24
N PHE A 158 -7.02 -6.96 -17.22
CA PHE A 158 -6.52 -6.38 -15.98
C PHE A 158 -7.65 -6.01 -15.03
N ASP A 159 -8.70 -5.31 -15.53
CA ASP A 159 -9.82 -4.86 -14.71
C ASP A 159 -10.56 -6.05 -14.08
N GLU A 160 -10.79 -7.11 -14.85
CA GLU A 160 -11.42 -8.33 -14.34
C GLU A 160 -10.53 -9.05 -13.33
N HIS A 161 -9.24 -9.18 -13.61
CA HIS A 161 -8.27 -9.77 -12.68
C HIS A 161 -8.19 -8.98 -11.37
N ALA A 162 -8.12 -7.65 -11.44
CA ALA A 162 -8.04 -6.78 -10.28
C ALA A 162 -9.27 -6.96 -9.36
N LYS A 163 -10.47 -7.03 -9.94
CA LYS A 163 -11.71 -7.30 -9.20
C LYS A 163 -11.68 -8.68 -8.52
N GLN A 164 -11.26 -9.71 -9.25
CA GLN A 164 -11.16 -11.07 -8.71
C GLN A 164 -10.10 -11.16 -7.61
N TYR A 165 -8.97 -10.48 -7.77
CA TYR A 165 -7.92 -10.41 -6.77
C TYR A 165 -8.41 -9.73 -5.49
N LEU A 166 -9.03 -8.55 -5.61
CA LEU A 166 -9.63 -7.82 -4.50
C LEU A 166 -10.73 -8.62 -3.82
N ARG A 167 -11.60 -9.30 -4.59
CA ARG A 167 -12.67 -10.16 -4.07
C ARG A 167 -12.10 -11.34 -3.30
N SER A 168 -11.03 -11.95 -3.80
CA SER A 168 -10.37 -13.06 -3.10
C SER A 168 -9.80 -12.62 -1.76
N ILE A 169 -9.25 -11.41 -1.66
CA ILE A 169 -8.84 -10.83 -0.38
C ILE A 169 -10.06 -10.52 0.49
N ALA A 170 -11.15 -9.96 -0.05
CA ALA A 170 -12.36 -9.62 0.70
C ALA A 170 -13.03 -10.81 1.37
N THR A 171 -12.91 -12.02 0.80
CA THR A 171 -13.40 -13.25 1.44
C THR A 171 -12.54 -13.70 2.63
N LYS A 172 -11.35 -13.14 2.82
CA LYS A 172 -10.33 -13.59 3.78
C LYS A 172 -9.89 -12.51 4.77
N ARG A 173 -10.21 -11.24 4.54
CA ARG A 173 -9.81 -10.10 5.35
C ARG A 173 -10.99 -9.20 5.67
N VAL A 174 -11.05 -8.74 6.91
CA VAL A 174 -12.09 -7.79 7.35
C VAL A 174 -11.76 -6.38 6.89
N HIS A 175 -10.48 -5.99 7.01
CA HIS A 175 -9.99 -4.66 6.66
C HIS A 175 -8.95 -4.72 5.53
N LEU A 176 -8.98 -3.72 4.67
CA LEU A 176 -7.99 -3.51 3.62
C LEU A 176 -7.54 -2.05 3.63
N VAL A 177 -6.23 -1.84 3.59
CA VAL A 177 -5.66 -0.56 3.17
C VAL A 177 -5.12 -0.73 1.76
N PHE A 178 -5.59 0.12 0.87
CA PHE A 178 -5.32 0.00 -0.56
C PHE A 178 -4.78 1.30 -1.14
N GLN A 179 -3.71 1.16 -1.92
CA GLN A 179 -3.19 2.20 -2.79
C GLN A 179 -2.68 1.57 -4.07
N MET A 180 -2.90 2.20 -5.22
CA MET A 180 -2.48 1.67 -6.52
C MET A 180 -1.86 2.77 -7.40
N GLY A 181 -0.83 2.39 -8.17
CA GLY A 181 -0.24 3.25 -9.20
C GLY A 181 -1.16 3.45 -10.39
N SER A 182 -0.96 4.56 -11.11
CA SER A 182 -1.74 4.91 -12.30
C SER A 182 -1.26 4.18 -13.57
N ASN A 183 -0.07 3.59 -13.54
CA ASN A 183 0.56 2.96 -14.72
C ASN A 183 0.61 1.45 -14.54
N TRP A 184 0.15 0.70 -15.53
CA TRP A 184 0.19 -0.75 -15.52
C TRP A 184 1.63 -1.26 -15.60
N GLY A 185 2.04 -2.12 -14.68
CA GLY A 185 3.41 -2.62 -14.55
C GLY A 185 4.44 -1.53 -14.22
N GLY A 186 4.01 -0.35 -13.78
CA GLY A 186 4.87 0.82 -13.59
C GLY A 186 5.31 1.49 -14.89
N ASP A 187 4.82 1.03 -16.04
CA ASP A 187 5.16 1.56 -17.36
C ASP A 187 4.38 2.86 -17.65
N LYS A 188 5.09 3.98 -17.71
CA LYS A 188 4.50 5.31 -17.99
C LYS A 188 3.85 5.42 -19.37
N THR A 189 4.19 4.54 -20.29
CA THR A 189 3.60 4.48 -21.63
C THR A 189 2.30 3.68 -21.67
N ASN A 190 1.96 3.00 -20.58
CA ASN A 190 0.77 2.18 -20.46
C ASN A 190 -0.08 2.57 -19.24
N PRO A 191 -0.74 3.74 -19.24
CA PRO A 191 -1.51 4.20 -18.11
C PRO A 191 -2.82 3.42 -17.96
N LEU A 192 -3.12 2.99 -16.74
CA LEU A 192 -4.46 2.54 -16.32
C LEU A 192 -5.41 3.72 -16.20
N VAL A 193 -4.90 4.83 -15.67
CA VAL A 193 -5.62 6.10 -15.56
C VAL A 193 -4.60 7.22 -15.79
N PRO A 194 -4.95 8.30 -16.49
CA PRO A 194 -4.06 9.44 -16.67
C PRO A 194 -3.58 9.98 -15.31
N ARG A 195 -2.29 10.34 -15.26
CA ARG A 195 -1.60 10.69 -14.00
C ARG A 195 -2.32 11.78 -13.19
N ASP A 196 -2.77 12.82 -13.86
CA ASP A 196 -3.34 14.02 -13.21
C ASP A 196 -4.88 14.06 -13.30
N ALA A 197 -5.52 13.00 -13.81
CA ALA A 197 -6.98 12.84 -13.85
C ALA A 197 -7.52 12.33 -12.50
N HIS A 198 -7.51 13.19 -11.48
CA HIS A 198 -7.86 12.80 -10.11
C HIS A 198 -9.28 12.26 -9.98
N ALA A 199 -10.25 12.84 -10.68
CA ALA A 199 -11.64 12.37 -10.66
C ALA A 199 -11.78 10.97 -11.26
N GLU A 200 -11.20 10.75 -12.45
CA GLU A 200 -11.20 9.43 -13.10
C GLU A 200 -10.49 8.38 -12.23
N LYS A 201 -9.36 8.77 -11.62
CA LYS A 201 -8.59 7.90 -10.73
C LYS A 201 -9.41 7.44 -9.52
N LEU A 202 -10.11 8.37 -8.86
CA LEU A 202 -10.97 8.04 -7.73
C LEU A 202 -12.12 7.12 -8.15
N ARG A 203 -12.84 7.45 -9.24
CA ARG A 203 -13.92 6.58 -9.73
C ARG A 203 -13.42 5.20 -10.11
N TYR A 204 -12.30 5.13 -10.82
CA TYR A 204 -11.73 3.86 -11.26
C TYR A 204 -11.35 2.96 -10.10
N MET A 205 -10.57 3.48 -9.14
CA MET A 205 -10.11 2.68 -8.00
C MET A 205 -11.27 2.32 -7.06
N SER A 206 -12.20 3.25 -6.83
CA SER A 206 -13.43 2.96 -6.07
C SER A 206 -14.26 1.88 -6.76
N GLY A 207 -14.41 1.94 -8.10
CA GLY A 207 -15.10 0.90 -8.86
C GLY A 207 -14.47 -0.48 -8.72
N LEU A 208 -13.14 -0.58 -8.78
CA LEU A 208 -12.44 -1.85 -8.55
C LEU A 208 -12.68 -2.39 -7.13
N LEU A 209 -12.66 -1.53 -6.11
CA LEU A 209 -12.88 -1.90 -4.72
C LEU A 209 -14.32 -2.37 -4.49
N VAL A 210 -15.31 -1.60 -4.91
CA VAL A 210 -16.73 -1.93 -4.75
C VAL A 210 -17.09 -3.22 -5.51
N ASP A 211 -16.69 -3.34 -6.78
CA ASP A 211 -16.88 -4.56 -7.59
C ASP A 211 -16.12 -5.76 -6.98
N GLY A 212 -15.00 -5.50 -6.30
CA GLY A 212 -14.20 -6.47 -5.54
C GLY A 212 -14.77 -6.85 -4.17
N GLY A 213 -15.95 -6.34 -3.80
CA GLY A 213 -16.63 -6.71 -2.54
C GLY A 213 -16.14 -5.96 -1.31
N TRP A 214 -15.65 -4.73 -1.49
CA TRP A 214 -15.23 -3.84 -0.42
C TRP A 214 -16.19 -2.68 -0.23
N ARG A 215 -16.41 -2.27 1.02
CA ARG A 215 -17.03 -1.01 1.41
C ARG A 215 -15.92 -0.02 1.71
N ILE A 216 -15.96 1.13 1.07
CA ILE A 216 -14.98 2.19 1.29
C ILE A 216 -15.37 2.95 2.55
N THR A 217 -14.50 2.93 3.56
CA THR A 217 -14.75 3.61 4.83
C THR A 217 -14.02 4.94 4.93
N ARG A 218 -12.86 5.07 4.28
CA ARG A 218 -12.08 6.32 4.22
C ARG A 218 -11.35 6.41 2.89
N ILE A 219 -11.18 7.63 2.41
CA ILE A 219 -10.29 7.98 1.30
C ILE A 219 -9.47 9.18 1.73
N ALA A 220 -8.14 9.09 1.62
CA ALA A 220 -7.26 10.17 2.03
C ALA A 220 -6.26 10.56 0.95
N TYR A 221 -5.88 11.82 0.98
CA TYR A 221 -4.79 12.37 0.20
C TYR A 221 -3.78 13.07 1.11
N PRO A 222 -2.50 13.11 0.72
CA PRO A 222 -1.51 13.91 1.43
C PRO A 222 -1.74 15.41 1.17
N THR A 223 -1.46 16.20 2.17
CA THR A 223 -1.42 17.67 2.09
C THR A 223 -0.33 18.20 3.01
N ARG A 224 0.00 19.49 2.92
CA ARG A 224 0.93 20.14 3.84
C ARG A 224 0.17 20.93 4.89
N VAL A 225 0.44 20.61 6.15
CA VAL A 225 -0.09 21.34 7.33
C VAL A 225 1.11 21.80 8.15
N GLY A 226 1.27 23.10 8.30
CA GLY A 226 2.42 23.66 9.04
C GLY A 226 3.79 23.27 8.45
N GLY A 227 3.87 23.02 7.13
CA GLY A 227 5.08 22.57 6.45
C GLY A 227 5.30 21.05 6.45
N ALA A 228 4.65 20.30 7.32
CA ALA A 228 4.71 18.84 7.35
C ALA A 228 3.70 18.21 6.39
N VAL A 229 4.06 17.07 5.80
CA VAL A 229 3.12 16.26 4.99
C VAL A 229 2.27 15.41 5.93
N THR A 230 0.97 15.43 5.71
CA THR A 230 0.02 14.58 6.44
C THR A 230 -1.08 14.08 5.49
N TYR A 231 -1.67 12.92 5.78
CA TYR A 231 -2.84 12.44 5.07
C TYR A 231 -4.12 12.92 5.76
N LEU A 232 -5.04 13.48 4.99
CA LEU A 232 -6.37 13.89 5.46
C LEU A 232 -7.45 13.24 4.61
N ASP A 233 -8.56 12.88 5.27
CA ASP A 233 -9.71 12.28 4.58
C ASP A 233 -10.40 13.29 3.66
N VAL A 234 -10.92 12.79 2.54
CA VAL A 234 -11.89 13.53 1.73
C VAL A 234 -13.22 13.61 2.50
N PRO A 235 -14.12 14.55 2.13
CA PRO A 235 -15.41 14.68 2.82
C PRO A 235 -16.23 13.38 2.81
N ASP A 236 -16.88 13.06 3.92
CA ASP A 236 -17.67 11.83 4.10
C ASP A 236 -18.74 11.64 3.04
N HIS A 237 -19.41 12.72 2.59
CA HIS A 237 -20.42 12.63 1.53
C HIS A 237 -19.83 12.16 0.19
N LEU A 238 -18.57 12.48 -0.11
CA LEU A 238 -17.89 11.99 -1.29
C LEU A 238 -17.49 10.51 -1.12
N ILE A 239 -17.04 10.12 0.08
CA ILE A 239 -16.73 8.73 0.38
C ILE A 239 -17.98 7.87 0.19
N SER A 240 -19.12 8.29 0.76
CA SER A 240 -20.40 7.59 0.62
C SER A 240 -20.84 7.49 -0.84
N ALA A 241 -20.74 8.58 -1.60
CA ALA A 241 -21.11 8.57 -3.02
C ALA A 241 -20.23 7.62 -3.85
N LEU A 242 -18.91 7.59 -3.57
CA LEU A 242 -17.97 6.68 -4.25
C LEU A 242 -18.13 5.22 -3.80
N ASP A 243 -18.62 4.96 -2.59
CA ASP A 243 -18.93 3.61 -2.12
C ASP A 243 -20.24 3.08 -2.71
N ASP A 244 -21.25 3.92 -2.82
CA ASP A 244 -22.58 3.52 -3.30
C ASP A 244 -22.67 3.38 -4.83
N GLY A 245 -22.02 4.31 -5.58
CA GLY A 245 -22.09 4.34 -7.05
C GLY A 245 -20.91 5.10 -7.68
N PRO A 246 -19.68 4.55 -7.63
CA PRO A 246 -18.48 5.29 -8.04
C PRO A 246 -18.52 5.82 -9.48
N ARG A 247 -19.27 5.17 -10.37
CA ARG A 247 -19.39 5.56 -11.79
C ARG A 247 -20.30 6.77 -12.00
N ASP A 248 -21.18 7.05 -11.05
CA ASP A 248 -22.22 8.10 -11.16
C ASP A 248 -21.79 9.42 -10.50
N VAL A 249 -20.64 9.41 -9.81
CA VAL A 249 -20.13 10.63 -9.14
C VAL A 249 -19.58 11.62 -10.15
N ASP A 250 -20.11 12.85 -10.11
CA ASP A 250 -19.71 13.95 -10.99
C ASP A 250 -18.26 14.37 -10.79
N ASP A 251 -17.55 14.61 -11.90
CA ASP A 251 -16.16 15.05 -11.91
C ASP A 251 -15.94 16.35 -11.14
N ALA A 252 -16.83 17.33 -11.32
CA ALA A 252 -16.71 18.61 -10.66
C ALA A 252 -16.88 18.48 -9.13
N ALA A 253 -17.71 17.56 -8.66
CA ALA A 253 -17.85 17.26 -7.24
C ALA A 253 -16.57 16.65 -6.67
N ILE A 254 -15.96 15.71 -7.38
CA ILE A 254 -14.70 15.10 -6.98
C ILE A 254 -13.59 16.15 -6.97
N MET A 255 -13.46 16.92 -8.05
CA MET A 255 -12.39 17.92 -8.16
C MET A 255 -12.47 18.98 -7.07
N ARG A 256 -13.68 19.52 -6.78
CA ARG A 256 -13.85 20.47 -5.65
C ARG A 256 -13.36 19.89 -4.31
N ALA A 257 -13.53 18.59 -4.10
CA ALA A 257 -13.06 17.95 -2.87
C ALA A 257 -11.55 17.70 -2.87
N VAL A 258 -10.96 17.40 -4.04
CA VAL A 258 -9.53 17.06 -4.19
C VAL A 258 -8.64 18.29 -4.25
N ASP A 259 -9.09 19.40 -4.87
CA ASP A 259 -8.32 20.64 -5.06
C ASP A 259 -7.78 21.22 -3.75
N ARG A 260 -8.50 21.01 -2.65
CA ARG A 260 -8.06 21.48 -1.32
C ARG A 260 -6.76 20.83 -0.80
N TYR A 261 -6.35 19.70 -1.38
CA TYR A 261 -5.10 19.01 -1.01
C TYR A 261 -3.89 19.58 -1.72
N ASN A 262 -4.11 20.40 -2.78
CA ASN A 262 -3.06 21.02 -3.57
C ASN A 262 -1.99 20.00 -4.01
N LEU A 263 -2.44 18.92 -4.66
CA LEU A 263 -1.58 17.78 -5.00
C LEU A 263 -0.43 18.14 -5.95
N ASP A 264 -0.52 19.26 -6.66
CA ASP A 264 0.54 19.74 -7.55
C ASP A 264 1.76 20.28 -6.83
N GLN A 265 1.64 20.57 -5.53
CA GLN A 265 2.78 20.89 -4.68
C GLN A 265 3.76 19.71 -4.51
N PHE A 266 3.30 18.48 -4.80
CA PHE A 266 4.12 17.28 -4.65
C PHE A 266 4.75 16.86 -5.98
N PRO A 267 6.08 16.69 -6.04
CA PRO A 267 6.79 16.38 -7.28
C PRO A 267 6.57 14.95 -7.77
N GLY A 268 6.19 14.04 -6.87
CA GLY A 268 6.09 12.60 -7.13
C GLY A 268 4.66 12.12 -7.40
N GLU A 269 4.52 11.09 -8.26
CA GLU A 269 3.23 10.44 -8.51
C GLU A 269 2.70 9.72 -7.26
N PHE A 270 3.57 9.22 -6.38
CA PHE A 270 3.15 8.52 -5.15
C PHE A 270 2.22 9.36 -4.28
N TYR A 271 2.51 10.65 -4.13
CA TYR A 271 1.66 11.58 -3.39
C TYR A 271 0.33 11.89 -4.08
N LYS A 272 0.22 11.64 -5.39
CA LYS A 272 -1.01 11.83 -6.16
C LYS A 272 -1.92 10.59 -6.18
N ARG A 273 -1.57 9.55 -5.41
CA ARG A 273 -2.35 8.32 -5.28
C ARG A 273 -3.29 8.42 -4.10
N PRO A 274 -4.61 8.22 -4.31
CA PRO A 274 -5.53 8.13 -3.18
C PRO A 274 -5.21 6.90 -2.33
N LEU A 275 -5.34 7.05 -1.03
CA LEU A 275 -5.24 5.98 -0.06
C LEU A 275 -6.63 5.61 0.41
N PHE A 276 -7.00 4.35 0.26
CA PHE A 276 -8.30 3.83 0.68
C PHE A 276 -8.16 2.97 1.93
N THR A 277 -9.09 3.15 2.87
CA THR A 277 -9.34 2.20 3.94
C THR A 277 -10.71 1.60 3.69
N CYS A 278 -10.80 0.27 3.71
CA CYS A 278 -11.99 -0.45 3.34
C CYS A 278 -12.33 -1.54 4.38
N ARG A 279 -13.61 -1.89 4.43
CA ARG A 279 -14.10 -3.06 5.16
C ARG A 279 -14.74 -4.04 4.18
N SER A 280 -14.51 -5.32 4.38
CA SER A 280 -15.14 -6.34 3.53
C SER A 280 -16.66 -6.28 3.64
N ALA A 281 -17.33 -6.28 2.48
CA ALA A 281 -18.79 -6.48 2.37
C ALA A 281 -19.17 -7.96 2.37
N LEU A 282 -18.17 -8.86 2.32
CA LEU A 282 -18.37 -10.31 2.19
C LEU A 282 -18.17 -11.06 3.50
N ILE A 283 -17.72 -10.36 4.54
CA ILE A 283 -17.49 -10.91 5.89
C ILE A 283 -18.35 -10.13 6.86
N ALA A 284 -19.25 -10.86 7.53
CA ALA A 284 -20.06 -10.31 8.62
C ALA A 284 -19.21 -10.13 9.89
#